data_295b25134119558bf10d57abdf3e38d7
#
_entry.id   295b25134119558bf10d57abdf3e38d7
#
_cell.length_a   1.000
_cell.length_b   1.000
_cell.length_c   1.000
_cell.angle_alpha   90.00
_cell.angle_beta   90.00
_cell.angle_gamma   90.00
#
_symmetry.space_group_name_H-M   'P 1'
#
loop_
_entity.id
_entity.type
_entity.pdbx_description
1 polymer ?
#
loop_
_entity_poly.entity_id
_entity_poly.type
_entity_poly.pdbx_seq_one_letter_code
_entity_poly.pdbx_strand_id
1 'polypeptide(L)'
;MKQLNTNKGLCKLLSPHFPLPFQCIQVRKSIVIKCISFFIFMMISMPTQAQMLFSENLTMEIDSTKTIQGSLQPVVDFKTEKENVLTLKNTANLNLLIKKSRVINLINKLEFSTYGKKITVSGGYVHAEYRYLLHHAFEVYPYVESQWAGSRGMTFKISSGVQSRYRLVNTEHCLMFAAVGLFYEFEKWQYPDPPAGISDYAYSRSVKSHLSLSFKHSLGEHWELTTTAIHQATPDSYFKSARFGGAVDLAYHITPKIGIRGTYRIIYDTSPIVPVRKDYNTVDAGIDISF
;
A
#
# COMPACT_ATOMS: atom_id res chain seq x y z
N MET A 1 6.63 50.02 31.37
CA MET A 1 5.29 50.61 31.31
C MET A 1 4.66 50.34 29.98
N LYS A 2 3.47 49.73 29.97
CA LYS A 2 2.54 49.46 28.85
C LYS A 2 2.86 48.37 27.83
N GLN A 3 2.20 47.23 28.10
CA GLN A 3 1.69 46.25 27.18
C GLN A 3 0.87 46.90 26.07
N LEU A 4 0.86 46.27 24.91
CA LEU A 4 -0.32 46.24 24.05
C LEU A 4 -0.32 44.94 23.20
N ASN A 5 -1.24 44.18 23.57
CA ASN A 5 -1.95 43.06 23.01
C ASN A 5 -2.59 43.45 21.68
N THR A 6 -2.34 42.73 20.57
CA THR A 6 -3.27 42.61 19.44
C THR A 6 -2.81 41.49 18.51
N ASN A 7 -3.49 40.36 18.55
CA ASN A 7 -3.79 39.57 17.35
C ASN A 7 -4.97 38.65 17.62
N LYS A 8 -6.15 39.30 17.67
CA LYS A 8 -7.41 38.66 17.36
C LYS A 8 -7.90 39.25 16.04
N GLY A 9 -8.03 38.38 15.02
CA GLY A 9 -8.79 38.79 13.86
C GLY A 9 -8.18 38.46 12.54
N LEU A 10 -8.33 37.21 12.10
CA LEU A 10 -8.56 36.88 10.68
C LEU A 10 -9.08 35.45 10.56
N CYS A 11 -10.27 35.23 11.07
CA CYS A 11 -11.02 34.02 10.76
C CYS A 11 -12.49 34.41 10.58
N LYS A 12 -12.76 35.09 9.47
CA LYS A 12 -14.11 35.29 8.95
C LYS A 12 -14.02 35.57 7.46
N LEU A 13 -14.40 34.58 6.70
CA LEU A 13 -15.14 34.64 5.44
C LEU A 13 -14.90 33.36 4.65
N LEU A 14 -15.82 32.41 4.80
CA LEU A 14 -16.37 31.60 3.72
C LEU A 14 -17.41 30.63 4.31
N SER A 15 -18.63 31.13 4.20
CA SER A 15 -19.97 30.54 4.02
C SER A 15 -20.42 29.25 4.71
N PRO A 16 -21.69 29.20 5.07
CA PRO A 16 -22.32 28.19 5.89
C PRO A 16 -22.95 27.09 5.02
N HIS A 17 -23.02 25.92 5.56
CA HIS A 17 -23.87 24.76 5.29
C HIS A 17 -23.09 23.47 5.08
N PHE A 18 -22.56 22.95 6.19
CA PHE A 18 -22.59 21.50 6.51
C PHE A 18 -22.23 21.34 8.00
N PRO A 19 -23.19 21.00 8.87
CA PRO A 19 -22.90 20.81 10.28
C PRO A 19 -22.56 19.35 10.54
N LEU A 20 -21.28 19.02 10.48
CA LEU A 20 -20.75 17.85 11.21
C LEU A 20 -19.50 18.30 11.94
N PRO A 21 -19.51 18.35 13.28
CA PRO A 21 -18.32 18.62 14.06
C PRO A 21 -17.46 17.34 14.10
N PHE A 22 -16.55 17.18 13.16
CA PHE A 22 -15.43 16.29 13.38
C PHE A 22 -14.50 16.93 14.43
N GLN A 23 -14.82 16.71 15.71
CA GLN A 23 -13.88 16.94 16.79
C GLN A 23 -12.68 16.03 16.54
N CYS A 24 -11.51 16.64 16.38
CA CYS A 24 -10.22 15.96 16.35
C CYS A 24 -10.12 15.12 17.65
N ILE A 25 -10.20 13.81 17.52
CA ILE A 25 -10.19 12.88 18.65
C ILE A 25 -8.80 12.98 19.26
N GLN A 26 -8.67 13.60 20.43
CA GLN A 26 -7.49 13.46 21.26
C GLN A 26 -7.39 12.00 21.71
N VAL A 27 -6.58 11.23 20.97
CA VAL A 27 -6.32 9.82 21.30
C VAL A 27 -5.59 9.77 22.64
N ARG A 28 -6.28 9.37 23.71
CA ARG A 28 -5.67 9.19 25.03
C ARG A 28 -4.53 8.15 24.92
N LYS A 29 -3.39 8.44 25.54
CA LYS A 29 -2.20 7.54 25.58
C LYS A 29 -2.54 6.07 25.89
N SER A 30 -3.58 5.83 26.70
CA SER A 30 -4.09 4.50 27.04
C SER A 30 -4.66 3.71 25.84
N ILE A 31 -5.22 4.36 24.84
CA ILE A 31 -5.76 3.69 23.63
C ILE A 31 -4.60 3.25 22.74
N VAL A 32 -3.57 4.08 22.61
CA VAL A 32 -2.37 3.76 21.83
C VAL A 32 -1.67 2.52 22.39
N ILE A 33 -1.51 2.43 23.71
CA ILE A 33 -0.88 1.27 24.37
C ILE A 33 -1.71 0.00 24.16
N LYS A 34 -3.05 0.08 24.25
CA LYS A 34 -3.94 -1.07 23.99
C LYS A 34 -3.90 -1.52 22.54
N CYS A 35 -3.84 -0.59 21.58
CA CYS A 35 -3.68 -0.89 20.18
C CYS A 35 -2.33 -1.55 19.87
N ILE A 36 -1.24 -1.07 20.48
CA ILE A 36 0.09 -1.66 20.34
C ILE A 36 0.13 -3.08 20.94
N SER A 37 -0.45 -3.30 22.14
CA SER A 37 -0.53 -4.63 22.76
C SER A 37 -1.37 -5.61 21.94
N PHE A 38 -2.48 -5.17 21.35
CA PHE A 38 -3.30 -5.95 20.46
C PHE A 38 -2.55 -6.32 19.16
N PHE A 39 -1.77 -5.37 18.62
CA PHE A 39 -0.96 -5.57 17.42
C PHE A 39 0.20 -6.57 17.67
N ILE A 40 0.87 -6.47 18.83
CA ILE A 40 1.93 -7.43 19.23
C ILE A 40 1.34 -8.82 19.45
N PHE A 41 0.15 -8.94 20.03
CA PHE A 41 -0.53 -10.23 20.24
C PHE A 41 -0.94 -10.89 18.92
N MET A 42 -1.34 -10.12 17.89
CA MET A 42 -1.62 -10.63 16.55
C MET A 42 -0.38 -11.10 15.78
N MET A 43 0.81 -10.58 16.11
CA MET A 43 2.06 -10.96 15.43
C MET A 43 2.57 -12.37 15.74
N ILE A 44 2.05 -13.04 16.78
CA ILE A 44 2.64 -14.31 17.29
C ILE A 44 2.13 -15.57 16.55
N SER A 45 1.14 -15.50 15.66
CA SER A 45 0.43 -16.71 15.22
C SER A 45 0.19 -16.91 13.72
N MET A 46 0.97 -16.31 12.79
CA MET A 46 0.65 -16.48 11.36
C MET A 46 1.81 -16.98 10.51
N PRO A 47 1.65 -18.08 9.73
CA PRO A 47 2.60 -18.44 8.67
C PRO A 47 2.50 -17.43 7.52
N THR A 48 3.62 -16.82 7.20
CA THR A 48 3.75 -15.78 6.19
C THR A 48 3.84 -16.35 4.79
N GLN A 49 2.81 -16.19 3.97
CA GLN A 49 2.94 -16.29 2.51
C GLN A 49 1.85 -15.47 1.84
N ALA A 50 2.17 -14.28 1.36
CA ALA A 50 1.34 -13.62 0.37
C ALA A 50 1.98 -12.40 -0.26
N GLN A 51 1.83 -12.29 -1.54
CA GLN A 51 2.09 -11.06 -2.25
C GLN A 51 0.85 -10.63 -3.00
N MET A 52 0.39 -9.45 -2.74
CA MET A 52 -0.52 -8.69 -3.59
C MET A 52 -0.33 -7.20 -3.39
N LEU A 53 -0.76 -6.48 -4.40
CA LEU A 53 -0.52 -5.09 -4.59
C LEU A 53 -1.38 -4.23 -3.70
N PHE A 54 -0.69 -3.54 -2.86
CA PHE A 54 -1.16 -2.25 -2.41
C PHE A 54 -0.25 -1.24 -3.07
N SER A 55 -0.81 -0.27 -3.74
CA SER A 55 -0.10 0.93 -4.12
C SER A 55 0.30 1.61 -2.80
N GLU A 56 1.49 1.30 -2.33
CA GLU A 56 2.04 1.75 -1.04
C GLU A 56 2.17 3.29 -0.99
N ASN A 57 1.90 3.95 -2.12
CA ASN A 57 2.11 5.37 -2.31
C ASN A 57 0.86 6.22 -2.46
N LEU A 58 -0.34 5.67 -2.21
CA LEU A 58 -1.56 6.48 -2.27
C LEU A 58 -1.53 7.68 -1.32
N THR A 59 -0.73 7.60 -0.27
CA THR A 59 -0.58 8.65 0.74
C THR A 59 0.71 9.44 0.65
N MET A 60 1.58 9.17 -0.35
CA MET A 60 2.83 9.89 -0.47
C MET A 60 2.57 11.32 -0.94
N GLU A 61 2.94 12.27 -0.11
CA GLU A 61 3.02 13.67 -0.50
C GLU A 61 4.25 13.89 -1.38
N ILE A 62 4.04 14.61 -2.48
CA ILE A 62 5.10 14.96 -3.42
C ILE A 62 5.56 16.37 -3.06
N ASP A 63 6.80 16.47 -2.63
CA ASP A 63 7.46 17.77 -2.43
C ASP A 63 7.73 18.41 -3.79
N SER A 64 7.03 19.48 -4.09
CA SER A 64 7.14 20.21 -5.37
C SER A 64 8.49 20.93 -5.56
N THR A 65 9.33 20.97 -4.53
CA THR A 65 10.66 21.58 -4.59
C THR A 65 11.73 20.60 -5.07
N LYS A 66 11.48 19.30 -4.99
CA LYS A 66 12.43 18.25 -5.38
C LYS A 66 12.01 17.60 -6.70
N THR A 67 12.93 17.53 -7.65
CA THR A 67 12.71 16.86 -8.94
C THR A 67 12.69 15.36 -8.81
N ILE A 68 13.47 14.79 -7.90
CA ILE A 68 13.59 13.36 -7.64
C ILE A 68 13.37 13.12 -6.15
N GLN A 69 12.48 12.19 -5.85
CA GLN A 69 12.18 11.77 -4.48
C GLN A 69 12.00 10.27 -4.47
N GLY A 70 12.45 9.60 -3.44
CA GLY A 70 12.29 8.17 -3.39
C GLY A 70 12.48 7.59 -2.00
N SER A 71 12.18 6.31 -1.88
CA SER A 71 12.46 5.51 -0.70
C SER A 71 12.94 4.12 -1.08
N LEU A 72 13.78 3.54 -0.23
CA LEU A 72 14.26 2.18 -0.30
C LEU A 72 13.98 1.49 1.03
N GLN A 73 13.45 0.29 0.96
CA GLN A 73 13.10 -0.53 2.12
C GLN A 73 13.71 -1.93 1.96
N PRO A 74 15.03 -2.07 2.19
CA PRO A 74 15.68 -3.37 2.17
C PRO A 74 15.34 -4.17 3.44
N VAL A 75 15.04 -5.44 3.27
CA VAL A 75 14.86 -6.41 4.34
C VAL A 75 15.70 -7.64 4.04
N VAL A 76 16.50 -8.06 4.99
CA VAL A 76 17.30 -9.29 4.94
C VAL A 76 16.92 -10.15 6.13
N ASP A 77 16.47 -11.36 5.88
CA ASP A 77 16.16 -12.35 6.91
C ASP A 77 17.02 -13.60 6.65
N PHE A 78 17.77 -14.02 7.65
CA PHE A 78 18.59 -15.21 7.60
C PHE A 78 18.25 -16.12 8.78
N LYS A 79 17.91 -17.36 8.46
CA LYS A 79 17.58 -18.39 9.46
C LYS A 79 18.44 -19.62 9.22
N THR A 80 18.90 -20.22 10.30
CA THR A 80 19.55 -21.54 10.27
C THR A 80 18.57 -22.57 10.82
N GLU A 81 18.12 -23.44 9.92
CA GLU A 81 17.25 -24.58 10.25
C GLU A 81 17.99 -25.88 9.85
N LYS A 82 17.27 -26.85 9.28
CA LYS A 82 17.92 -28.04 8.68
C LYS A 82 18.85 -27.65 7.51
N GLU A 83 18.45 -26.62 6.77
CA GLU A 83 19.23 -25.93 5.75
C GLU A 83 19.19 -24.41 6.04
N ASN A 84 20.16 -23.66 5.52
CA ASN A 84 20.16 -22.23 5.65
C ASN A 84 19.06 -21.60 4.77
N VAL A 85 18.29 -20.69 5.34
CA VAL A 85 17.25 -19.91 4.65
C VAL A 85 17.71 -18.47 4.60
N LEU A 86 17.88 -17.95 3.39
CA LEU A 86 18.14 -16.53 3.15
C LEU A 86 16.94 -15.93 2.41
N THR A 87 16.33 -14.92 2.98
CA THR A 87 15.27 -14.13 2.33
C THR A 87 15.73 -12.70 2.15
N LEU A 88 15.71 -12.23 0.91
CA LEU A 88 16.02 -10.86 0.53
C LEU A 88 14.74 -10.23 -0.03
N LYS A 89 14.31 -9.13 0.57
CA LYS A 89 13.19 -8.32 0.08
C LYS A 89 13.68 -6.89 -0.11
N ASN A 90 13.20 -6.25 -1.15
CA ASN A 90 13.43 -4.83 -1.36
C ASN A 90 12.17 -4.20 -1.91
N THR A 91 11.73 -3.09 -1.32
CA THR A 91 10.72 -2.21 -1.90
C THR A 91 11.41 -0.90 -2.24
N ALA A 92 11.37 -0.51 -3.50
CA ALA A 92 11.89 0.75 -3.99
C ALA A 92 10.76 1.56 -4.60
N ASN A 93 10.74 2.85 -4.28
CA ASN A 93 9.81 3.82 -4.80
C ASN A 93 10.56 5.04 -5.31
N LEU A 94 10.23 5.48 -6.51
CA LEU A 94 10.85 6.62 -7.16
C LEU A 94 9.77 7.53 -7.75
N ASN A 95 9.78 8.80 -7.37
CA ASN A 95 8.95 9.85 -7.95
C ASN A 95 9.83 10.84 -8.72
N LEU A 96 9.49 11.04 -9.98
CA LEU A 96 10.14 11.98 -10.88
C LEU A 96 9.17 13.12 -11.19
N LEU A 97 9.44 14.30 -10.69
CA LEU A 97 8.64 15.49 -10.96
C LEU A 97 9.08 16.09 -12.33
N ILE A 98 8.24 15.95 -13.34
CA ILE A 98 8.50 16.47 -14.69
C ILE A 98 8.15 17.96 -14.78
N LYS A 99 7.01 18.33 -14.20
CA LYS A 99 6.52 19.73 -14.10
C LYS A 99 5.77 19.84 -12.78
N LYS A 100 5.48 21.05 -12.32
CA LYS A 100 4.78 21.31 -11.05
C LYS A 100 3.49 20.48 -10.85
N SER A 101 2.89 19.96 -11.94
CA SER A 101 1.63 19.19 -11.92
C SER A 101 1.75 17.78 -12.51
N ARG A 102 2.95 17.28 -12.80
CA ARG A 102 3.13 15.98 -13.48
C ARG A 102 4.24 15.18 -12.82
N VAL A 103 3.93 13.96 -12.43
CA VAL A 103 4.86 13.06 -11.74
C VAL A 103 4.83 11.70 -12.40
N ILE A 104 6.00 11.12 -12.65
CA ILE A 104 6.13 9.69 -12.91
C ILE A 104 6.49 9.02 -11.60
N ASN A 105 5.71 8.04 -11.21
CA ASN A 105 6.00 7.20 -10.05
C ASN A 105 6.32 5.79 -10.53
N LEU A 106 7.40 5.24 -10.01
CA LEU A 106 7.87 3.88 -10.25
C LEU A 106 8.00 3.17 -8.91
N ILE A 107 7.33 2.04 -8.76
CA ILE A 107 7.42 1.18 -7.58
C ILE A 107 7.93 -0.18 -8.03
N ASN A 108 8.92 -0.67 -7.34
CA ASN A 108 9.46 -2.01 -7.52
C ASN A 108 9.49 -2.73 -6.17
N LYS A 109 8.97 -3.95 -6.14
CA LYS A 109 9.10 -4.85 -4.99
C LYS A 109 9.63 -6.19 -5.49
N LEU A 110 10.72 -6.64 -4.90
CA LEU A 110 11.34 -7.93 -5.20
C LEU A 110 11.45 -8.75 -3.93
N GLU A 111 11.16 -10.04 -4.05
CA GLU A 111 11.33 -11.00 -2.97
C GLU A 111 12.01 -12.25 -3.52
N PHE A 112 13.09 -12.64 -2.87
CA PHE A 112 13.89 -13.81 -3.19
C PHE A 112 14.19 -14.56 -1.90
N SER A 113 13.92 -15.85 -1.87
CA SER A 113 14.24 -16.71 -0.73
C SER A 113 14.87 -18.00 -1.20
N THR A 114 15.86 -18.49 -0.45
CA THR A 114 16.50 -19.77 -0.70
C THR A 114 16.36 -20.68 0.51
N TYR A 115 16.30 -21.98 0.27
CA TYR A 115 16.46 -23.04 1.25
C TYR A 115 17.62 -23.93 0.81
N GLY A 116 18.79 -23.78 1.47
CA GLY A 116 20.05 -24.33 0.98
C GLY A 116 20.38 -23.79 -0.42
N LYS A 117 20.45 -24.67 -1.41
CA LYS A 117 20.72 -24.34 -2.81
C LYS A 117 19.47 -24.14 -3.66
N LYS A 118 18.27 -24.33 -3.10
CA LYS A 118 17.02 -24.23 -3.85
C LYS A 118 16.35 -22.87 -3.62
N ILE A 119 15.85 -22.27 -4.70
CA ILE A 119 14.95 -21.11 -4.61
C ILE A 119 13.59 -21.62 -4.14
N THR A 120 13.10 -21.12 -3.01
CA THR A 120 11.83 -21.53 -2.40
C THR A 120 10.72 -20.51 -2.62
N VAL A 121 11.08 -19.22 -2.68
CA VAL A 121 10.14 -18.12 -2.91
C VAL A 121 10.76 -17.22 -3.95
N SER A 122 9.97 -16.92 -4.97
CA SER A 122 10.28 -15.91 -5.97
C SER A 122 9.02 -15.11 -6.22
N GLY A 123 9.10 -13.82 -6.02
CA GLY A 123 7.95 -12.96 -6.23
C GLY A 123 8.37 -11.51 -6.38
N GLY A 124 7.47 -10.73 -6.91
CA GLY A 124 7.70 -9.31 -7.04
C GLY A 124 6.64 -8.62 -7.86
N TYR A 125 6.75 -7.30 -7.92
CA TYR A 125 6.01 -6.50 -8.87
C TYR A 125 6.78 -5.26 -9.30
N VAL A 126 6.38 -4.74 -10.44
CA VAL A 126 6.79 -3.44 -10.96
C VAL A 126 5.52 -2.68 -11.32
N HIS A 127 5.40 -1.47 -10.80
CA HIS A 127 4.28 -0.58 -11.05
C HIS A 127 4.82 0.76 -11.56
N ALA A 128 4.25 1.23 -12.66
CA ALA A 128 4.55 2.54 -13.21
C ALA A 128 3.24 3.32 -13.39
N GLU A 129 3.21 4.53 -12.87
CA GLU A 129 2.08 5.42 -13.01
C GLU A 129 2.51 6.82 -13.40
N TYR A 130 1.67 7.49 -14.18
CA TYR A 130 1.82 8.89 -14.53
C TYR A 130 0.72 9.68 -13.82
N ARG A 131 1.08 10.48 -12.83
CA ARG A 131 0.15 11.30 -12.06
C ARG A 131 -0.04 12.65 -12.70
N TYR A 132 -1.26 12.98 -13.02
CA TYR A 132 -1.67 14.28 -13.45
C TYR A 132 -2.44 14.97 -12.32
N LEU A 133 -1.82 15.96 -11.71
CA LEU A 133 -2.35 16.73 -10.59
C LEU A 133 -3.23 17.84 -11.16
N LEU A 134 -4.54 17.63 -11.28
CA LEU A 134 -5.47 18.60 -11.88
C LEU A 134 -5.70 19.81 -10.96
N HIS A 135 -5.85 19.53 -9.68
CA HIS A 135 -5.99 20.52 -8.61
C HIS A 135 -5.38 19.96 -7.34
N HIS A 136 -5.21 20.78 -6.31
CA HIS A 136 -4.68 20.34 -5.02
C HIS A 136 -5.44 19.18 -4.36
N ALA A 137 -6.70 18.95 -4.74
CA ALA A 137 -7.56 17.93 -4.19
C ALA A 137 -7.82 16.74 -5.12
N PHE A 138 -7.57 16.88 -6.43
CA PHE A 138 -7.96 15.86 -7.41
C PHE A 138 -6.80 15.49 -8.33
N GLU A 139 -6.58 14.20 -8.49
CA GLU A 139 -5.51 13.61 -9.32
C GLU A 139 -6.08 12.52 -10.21
N VAL A 140 -5.53 12.38 -11.41
CA VAL A 140 -5.79 11.28 -12.32
C VAL A 140 -4.48 10.61 -12.67
N TYR A 141 -4.45 9.29 -12.63
CA TYR A 141 -3.25 8.54 -12.94
C TYR A 141 -3.53 7.26 -13.73
N PRO A 142 -3.18 7.23 -15.02
CA PRO A 142 -3.00 6.00 -15.75
C PRO A 142 -1.81 5.23 -15.21
N TYR A 143 -1.91 3.91 -15.19
CA TYR A 143 -0.85 3.04 -14.70
C TYR A 143 -0.75 1.74 -15.47
N VAL A 144 0.39 1.13 -15.38
CA VAL A 144 0.66 -0.25 -15.78
C VAL A 144 1.43 -0.96 -14.68
N GLU A 145 1.14 -2.21 -14.49
CA GLU A 145 1.68 -3.03 -13.42
C GLU A 145 1.90 -4.45 -13.89
N SER A 146 3.02 -5.01 -13.51
CA SER A 146 3.35 -6.42 -13.72
C SER A 146 3.69 -7.07 -12.38
N GLN A 147 3.19 -8.27 -12.14
CA GLN A 147 3.37 -9.02 -10.91
C GLN A 147 3.61 -10.49 -11.17
N TRP A 148 4.39 -11.13 -10.31
CA TRP A 148 4.56 -12.58 -10.24
C TRP A 148 4.69 -13.02 -8.79
N ALA A 149 4.24 -14.23 -8.48
CA ALA A 149 4.29 -14.82 -7.14
C ALA A 149 4.33 -16.34 -7.26
N GLY A 150 5.51 -16.87 -7.55
CA GLY A 150 5.73 -18.31 -7.80
C GLY A 150 5.30 -19.19 -6.64
N SER A 151 5.51 -18.76 -5.39
CA SER A 151 5.07 -19.48 -4.18
C SER A 151 3.55 -19.68 -4.09
N ARG A 152 2.78 -18.87 -4.82
CA ARG A 152 1.31 -18.95 -4.90
C ARG A 152 0.81 -19.62 -6.18
N GLY A 153 1.72 -20.01 -7.07
CA GLY A 153 1.36 -20.47 -8.41
C GLY A 153 1.00 -19.35 -9.39
N MET A 154 1.09 -18.06 -9.01
CA MET A 154 0.89 -16.95 -9.94
C MET A 154 2.16 -16.76 -10.78
N THR A 155 2.16 -17.28 -11.99
CA THR A 155 3.30 -17.20 -12.90
C THR A 155 3.51 -15.78 -13.41
N PHE A 156 2.41 -15.10 -13.76
CA PHE A 156 2.44 -13.76 -14.32
C PHE A 156 1.08 -13.10 -14.21
N LYS A 157 1.10 -11.80 -13.92
CA LYS A 157 -0.06 -10.92 -13.94
C LYS A 157 0.36 -9.59 -14.55
N ILE A 158 -0.45 -9.05 -15.42
CA ILE A 158 -0.32 -7.69 -15.91
C ILE A 158 -1.65 -6.96 -15.75
N SER A 159 -1.60 -5.74 -15.27
CA SER A 159 -2.76 -4.87 -15.13
C SER A 159 -2.45 -3.51 -15.72
N SER A 160 -3.42 -2.92 -16.37
CA SER A 160 -3.34 -1.53 -16.83
C SER A 160 -4.68 -0.83 -16.68
N GLY A 161 -4.65 0.43 -16.28
CA GLY A 161 -5.89 1.13 -16.01
C GLY A 161 -5.69 2.62 -15.76
N VAL A 162 -6.80 3.25 -15.37
CA VAL A 162 -6.84 4.65 -14.98
C VAL A 162 -7.55 4.75 -13.65
N GLN A 163 -6.97 5.50 -12.73
CA GLN A 163 -7.57 5.80 -11.44
C GLN A 163 -7.67 7.31 -11.24
N SER A 164 -8.67 7.70 -10.48
CA SER A 164 -8.87 9.07 -10.01
C SER A 164 -8.83 9.07 -8.49
N ARG A 165 -8.07 9.96 -7.91
CA ARG A 165 -7.92 10.11 -6.48
C ARG A 165 -8.40 11.48 -6.03
N TYR A 166 -9.18 11.50 -4.97
CA TYR A 166 -9.67 12.71 -4.34
C TYR A 166 -9.18 12.80 -2.89
N ARG A 167 -8.64 13.95 -2.52
CA ARG A 167 -8.17 14.24 -1.17
C ARG A 167 -9.36 14.71 -0.33
N LEU A 168 -9.80 13.86 0.60
CA LEU A 168 -10.94 14.12 1.49
C LEU A 168 -10.56 15.00 2.68
N VAL A 169 -9.39 14.76 3.26
CA VAL A 169 -8.85 15.49 4.40
C VAL A 169 -7.41 15.87 4.10
N ASN A 170 -7.04 17.08 4.45
CA ASN A 170 -5.69 17.60 4.33
C ASN A 170 -5.40 18.57 5.48
N THR A 171 -4.84 18.06 6.56
CA THR A 171 -4.39 18.85 7.71
C THR A 171 -2.92 18.54 7.99
N GLU A 172 -2.26 19.29 8.86
CA GLU A 172 -0.86 19.04 9.24
C GLU A 172 -0.59 17.61 9.73
N HIS A 173 -1.59 17.00 10.39
CA HIS A 173 -1.42 15.69 11.02
C HIS A 173 -2.24 14.58 10.37
N CYS A 174 -3.11 14.91 9.43
CA CYS A 174 -4.05 13.95 8.89
C CYS A 174 -4.28 14.17 7.39
N LEU A 175 -4.04 13.12 6.61
CA LEU A 175 -4.35 13.04 5.18
C LEU A 175 -5.30 11.88 4.93
N MET A 176 -6.33 12.10 4.12
CA MET A 176 -7.26 11.06 3.73
C MET A 176 -7.57 11.16 2.24
N PHE A 177 -7.48 10.05 1.55
CA PHE A 177 -7.75 9.95 0.13
C PHE A 177 -8.77 8.86 -0.16
N ALA A 178 -9.67 9.12 -1.10
CA ALA A 178 -10.46 8.10 -1.77
C ALA A 178 -10.04 8.01 -3.23
N ALA A 179 -9.97 6.80 -3.76
CA ALA A 179 -9.69 6.59 -5.17
C ALA A 179 -10.71 5.65 -5.80
N VAL A 180 -11.01 5.90 -7.08
CA VAL A 180 -11.86 5.08 -7.91
C VAL A 180 -11.22 4.92 -9.28
N GLY A 181 -11.33 3.73 -9.87
CA GLY A 181 -10.75 3.47 -11.17
C GLY A 181 -11.30 2.24 -11.85
N LEU A 182 -10.87 2.06 -13.07
CA LEU A 182 -11.11 0.87 -13.88
C LEU A 182 -9.78 0.38 -14.43
N PHE A 183 -9.60 -0.94 -14.50
CA PHE A 183 -8.41 -1.55 -15.05
C PHE A 183 -8.73 -2.87 -15.75
N TYR A 184 -7.91 -3.16 -16.73
CA TYR A 184 -7.86 -4.46 -17.38
C TYR A 184 -6.79 -5.31 -16.72
N GLU A 185 -7.08 -6.57 -16.45
CA GLU A 185 -6.18 -7.53 -15.81
C GLU A 185 -6.10 -8.82 -16.62
N PHE A 186 -4.88 -9.27 -16.86
CA PHE A 186 -4.56 -10.59 -17.38
C PHE A 186 -3.73 -11.34 -16.34
N GLU A 187 -4.13 -12.57 -16.03
CA GLU A 187 -3.43 -13.44 -15.07
C GLU A 187 -3.17 -14.81 -15.68
N LYS A 188 -1.98 -15.35 -15.39
CA LYS A 188 -1.59 -16.73 -15.69
C LYS A 188 -1.19 -17.41 -14.37
N TRP A 189 -1.87 -18.49 -14.04
CA TRP A 189 -1.68 -19.28 -12.83
C TRP A 189 -1.30 -20.70 -13.17
N GLN A 190 -0.44 -21.31 -12.36
CA GLN A 190 -0.12 -22.73 -12.39
C GLN A 190 -0.98 -23.44 -11.34
N TYR A 191 -1.58 -24.57 -11.71
CA TYR A 191 -2.28 -25.43 -10.76
C TYR A 191 -1.28 -26.09 -9.81
N PRO A 192 -1.56 -26.13 -8.51
CA PRO A 192 -0.73 -26.87 -7.55
C PRO A 192 -0.70 -28.37 -7.87
N ASP A 193 -1.87 -28.96 -8.15
CA ASP A 193 -2.07 -30.34 -8.58
C ASP A 193 -3.10 -30.33 -9.72
N PRO A 194 -2.65 -30.33 -10.98
CA PRO A 194 -3.55 -30.30 -12.11
C PRO A 194 -4.39 -31.57 -12.19
N PRO A 195 -5.73 -31.48 -12.30
CA PRO A 195 -6.55 -32.65 -12.54
C PRO A 195 -6.17 -33.33 -13.87
N ALA A 196 -6.29 -34.65 -13.91
CA ALA A 196 -5.93 -35.43 -15.11
C ALA A 196 -6.72 -34.90 -16.34
N GLY A 197 -5.99 -34.59 -17.42
CA GLY A 197 -6.57 -34.06 -18.66
C GLY A 197 -6.81 -32.56 -18.70
N ILE A 198 -6.46 -31.81 -17.65
CA ILE A 198 -6.51 -30.34 -17.64
C ILE A 198 -5.11 -29.77 -17.83
N SER A 199 -5.04 -28.61 -18.47
CA SER A 199 -3.77 -27.86 -18.60
C SER A 199 -3.18 -27.50 -17.25
N ASP A 200 -1.85 -27.58 -17.14
CA ASP A 200 -1.11 -27.14 -15.95
C ASP A 200 -1.32 -25.66 -15.59
N TYR A 201 -1.89 -24.89 -16.51
CA TYR A 201 -2.07 -23.46 -16.37
C TYR A 201 -3.53 -23.03 -16.57
N ALA A 202 -3.97 -22.12 -15.72
CA ALA A 202 -5.22 -21.37 -15.84
C ALA A 202 -4.95 -19.93 -16.26
N TYR A 203 -5.84 -19.38 -17.07
CA TYR A 203 -5.76 -18.00 -17.56
C TYR A 203 -7.03 -17.25 -17.20
N SER A 204 -6.89 -15.99 -16.84
CA SER A 204 -8.02 -15.08 -16.63
C SER A 204 -7.79 -13.74 -17.31
N ARG A 205 -8.85 -13.19 -17.85
CA ARG A 205 -8.89 -11.85 -18.47
C ARG A 205 -10.14 -11.15 -18.01
N SER A 206 -10.01 -10.00 -17.37
CA SER A 206 -11.17 -9.28 -16.86
C SER A 206 -10.93 -7.78 -16.80
N VAL A 207 -12.01 -7.02 -16.91
CA VAL A 207 -12.04 -5.62 -16.54
C VAL A 207 -12.58 -5.54 -15.13
N LYS A 208 -11.90 -4.81 -14.24
CA LYS A 208 -12.27 -4.66 -12.84
C LYS A 208 -12.36 -3.20 -12.46
N SER A 209 -13.26 -2.91 -11.53
CA SER A 209 -13.27 -1.65 -10.79
C SER A 209 -12.28 -1.69 -9.64
N HIS A 210 -11.77 -0.54 -9.29
CA HIS A 210 -10.92 -0.32 -8.12
C HIS A 210 -11.55 0.76 -7.26
N LEU A 211 -11.76 0.46 -5.99
CA LEU A 211 -12.13 1.43 -4.96
C LEU A 211 -11.08 1.35 -3.86
N SER A 212 -10.59 2.47 -3.38
CA SER A 212 -9.68 2.50 -2.23
C SER A 212 -9.92 3.70 -1.34
N LEU A 213 -9.61 3.50 -0.06
CA LEU A 213 -9.60 4.53 0.96
C LEU A 213 -8.27 4.44 1.69
N SER A 214 -7.54 5.54 1.75
CA SER A 214 -6.25 5.62 2.43
C SER A 214 -6.26 6.75 3.44
N PHE A 215 -5.71 6.47 4.60
CA PHE A 215 -5.61 7.37 5.72
C PHE A 215 -4.18 7.39 6.23
N LYS A 216 -3.60 8.58 6.38
CA LYS A 216 -2.29 8.80 6.96
C LYS A 216 -2.42 9.75 8.15
N HIS A 217 -1.80 9.41 9.25
CA HIS A 217 -1.84 10.21 10.47
C HIS A 217 -0.46 10.29 11.12
N SER A 218 0.01 11.52 11.35
CA SER A 218 1.24 11.80 12.08
C SER A 218 0.94 11.84 13.58
N LEU A 219 1.50 10.89 14.35
CA LEU A 219 1.33 10.73 15.78
C LEU A 219 2.50 11.41 16.50
N GLY A 220 2.51 12.74 16.55
CA GLY A 220 3.63 13.53 17.05
C GLY A 220 4.74 13.70 16.00
N GLU A 221 5.99 13.93 16.45
CA GLU A 221 7.11 14.30 15.56
C GLU A 221 7.75 13.11 14.84
N HIS A 222 7.63 11.90 15.41
CA HIS A 222 8.38 10.73 14.93
C HIS A 222 7.52 9.60 14.39
N TRP A 223 6.26 9.49 14.80
CA TRP A 223 5.42 8.38 14.43
C TRP A 223 4.45 8.72 13.32
N GLU A 224 4.34 7.83 12.37
CA GLU A 224 3.42 7.91 11.25
C GLU A 224 2.63 6.60 11.12
N LEU A 225 1.31 6.70 11.08
CA LEU A 225 0.41 5.59 10.83
C LEU A 225 -0.26 5.78 9.48
N THR A 226 -0.14 4.80 8.59
CA THR A 226 -0.88 4.75 7.34
C THR A 226 -1.78 3.52 7.32
N THR A 227 -3.02 3.71 6.90
CA THR A 227 -3.98 2.62 6.73
C THR A 227 -4.63 2.72 5.35
N THR A 228 -4.74 1.59 4.66
CA THR A 228 -5.36 1.54 3.33
C THR A 228 -6.34 0.37 3.28
N ALA A 229 -7.51 0.62 2.70
CA ALA A 229 -8.49 -0.41 2.36
C ALA A 229 -8.75 -0.37 0.85
N ILE A 230 -8.86 -1.54 0.22
CA ILE A 230 -9.03 -1.67 -1.23
C ILE A 230 -10.13 -2.70 -1.51
N HIS A 231 -10.94 -2.40 -2.51
CA HIS A 231 -11.91 -3.31 -3.11
C HIS A 231 -11.73 -3.33 -4.63
N GLN A 232 -11.59 -4.52 -5.20
CA GLN A 232 -11.49 -4.74 -6.64
C GLN A 232 -12.48 -5.80 -7.06
N ALA A 233 -13.30 -5.54 -8.06
CA ALA A 233 -14.30 -6.48 -8.52
C ALA A 233 -14.62 -6.29 -10.00
N THR A 234 -15.11 -7.34 -10.66
CA THR A 234 -15.73 -7.22 -11.97
C THR A 234 -17.08 -6.51 -11.84
N PRO A 235 -17.48 -5.66 -12.78
CA PRO A 235 -18.71 -4.87 -12.69
C PRO A 235 -20.00 -5.70 -12.55
N ASP A 236 -19.99 -6.93 -13.08
CA ASP A 236 -21.11 -7.88 -13.04
C ASP A 236 -21.17 -8.71 -11.75
N SER A 237 -20.13 -8.67 -10.92
CA SER A 237 -19.99 -9.58 -9.78
C SER A 237 -19.29 -8.92 -8.58
N TYR A 238 -19.83 -7.79 -8.12
CA TYR A 238 -19.21 -6.89 -7.15
C TYR A 238 -18.78 -7.53 -5.82
N PHE A 239 -19.47 -8.58 -5.37
CA PHE A 239 -19.18 -9.30 -4.12
C PHE A 239 -18.82 -10.77 -4.30
N LYS A 240 -19.26 -11.41 -5.38
CA LYS A 240 -19.02 -12.83 -5.62
C LYS A 240 -17.64 -13.11 -6.19
N SER A 241 -17.11 -12.18 -7.00
CA SER A 241 -15.77 -12.26 -7.60
C SER A 241 -14.99 -10.99 -7.28
N ALA A 242 -14.74 -10.78 -5.99
CA ALA A 242 -14.11 -9.59 -5.47
C ALA A 242 -12.82 -9.90 -4.72
N ARG A 243 -11.89 -8.96 -4.75
CA ARG A 243 -10.71 -8.90 -3.89
C ARG A 243 -10.86 -7.76 -2.90
N PHE A 244 -10.71 -8.06 -1.64
CA PHE A 244 -10.62 -7.10 -0.56
C PHE A 244 -9.19 -7.05 -0.09
N GLY A 245 -8.68 -5.86 0.15
CA GLY A 245 -7.34 -5.65 0.66
C GLY A 245 -7.34 -4.67 1.82
N GLY A 246 -6.45 -4.89 2.78
CA GLY A 246 -6.16 -3.98 3.88
C GLY A 246 -4.68 -3.91 4.15
N ALA A 247 -4.17 -2.72 4.45
CA ALA A 247 -2.80 -2.52 4.89
C ALA A 247 -2.77 -1.54 6.06
N VAL A 248 -1.88 -1.82 7.00
CA VAL A 248 -1.54 -0.91 8.11
C VAL A 248 -0.04 -0.81 8.16
N ASP A 249 0.47 0.40 8.02
CA ASP A 249 1.88 0.74 8.12
C ASP A 249 2.11 1.62 9.34
N LEU A 250 3.07 1.26 10.16
CA LEU A 250 3.54 2.07 11.28
C LEU A 250 5.02 2.37 11.06
N ALA A 251 5.35 3.64 10.92
CA ALA A 251 6.72 4.10 10.76
C ALA A 251 7.16 4.95 11.95
N TYR A 252 8.43 4.78 12.34
CA TYR A 252 9.12 5.63 13.32
C TYR A 252 10.31 6.29 12.64
N HIS A 253 10.28 7.61 12.51
CA HIS A 253 11.34 8.41 11.90
C HIS A 253 12.42 8.72 12.92
N ILE A 254 13.60 8.11 12.78
CA ILE A 254 14.78 8.38 13.60
C ILE A 254 15.40 9.71 13.15
N THR A 255 15.44 9.92 11.85
CA THR A 255 15.86 11.18 11.22
C THR A 255 14.90 11.46 10.04
N PRO A 256 14.96 12.65 9.41
CA PRO A 256 14.17 12.91 8.20
C PRO A 256 14.42 11.96 7.02
N LYS A 257 15.53 11.20 7.05
CA LYS A 257 15.94 10.31 5.97
C LYS A 257 15.93 8.82 6.35
N ILE A 258 15.93 8.49 7.63
CA ILE A 258 16.05 7.12 8.11
C ILE A 258 14.96 6.86 9.15
N GLY A 259 14.24 5.77 8.96
CA GLY A 259 13.21 5.29 9.88
C GLY A 259 13.17 3.78 9.98
N ILE A 260 12.32 3.30 10.87
CA ILE A 260 11.94 1.89 11.02
C ILE A 260 10.47 1.82 10.65
N ARG A 261 10.09 0.81 9.85
CA ARG A 261 8.72 0.60 9.41
C ARG A 261 8.28 -0.82 9.68
N GLY A 262 7.07 -0.98 10.21
CA GLY A 262 6.35 -2.23 10.29
C GLY A 262 5.09 -2.15 9.44
N THR A 263 4.84 -3.15 8.60
CA THR A 263 3.68 -3.22 7.71
C THR A 263 2.94 -4.53 7.92
N TYR A 264 1.63 -4.45 8.11
CA TYR A 264 0.73 -5.59 8.05
C TYR A 264 -0.19 -5.44 6.84
N ARG A 265 -0.32 -6.51 6.05
CA ARG A 265 -1.23 -6.55 4.88
C ARG A 265 -2.09 -7.78 4.93
N ILE A 266 -3.35 -7.61 4.58
CA ILE A 266 -4.32 -8.68 4.40
C ILE A 266 -4.98 -8.56 3.05
N ILE A 267 -5.19 -9.69 2.39
CA ILE A 267 -5.94 -9.79 1.14
C ILE A 267 -6.87 -10.98 1.24
N TYR A 268 -8.10 -10.75 0.81
CA TYR A 268 -9.10 -11.79 0.69
C TYR A 268 -9.64 -11.81 -0.75
N ASP A 269 -9.42 -12.93 -1.45
CA ASP A 269 -9.95 -13.19 -2.78
C ASP A 269 -11.13 -14.15 -2.66
N THR A 270 -12.32 -13.69 -3.01
CA THR A 270 -13.55 -14.50 -2.88
C THR A 270 -13.59 -15.66 -3.86
N SER A 271 -12.93 -15.54 -5.03
CA SER A 271 -12.97 -16.48 -6.13
C SER A 271 -11.60 -16.60 -6.81
N PRO A 272 -10.63 -17.28 -6.18
CA PRO A 272 -9.32 -17.48 -6.79
C PRO A 272 -9.42 -18.35 -8.05
N ILE A 273 -8.58 -18.06 -9.05
CA ILE A 273 -8.58 -18.70 -10.37
C ILE A 273 -8.19 -20.18 -10.30
N VAL A 274 -7.30 -20.52 -9.38
CA VAL A 274 -6.88 -21.90 -9.08
C VAL A 274 -7.15 -22.21 -7.62
N PRO A 275 -7.24 -23.48 -7.20
CA PRO A 275 -7.56 -23.87 -5.82
C PRO A 275 -6.42 -23.54 -4.86
N VAL A 276 -6.30 -22.27 -4.50
CA VAL A 276 -5.37 -21.74 -3.50
C VAL A 276 -6.14 -21.09 -2.34
N ARG A 277 -5.44 -20.76 -1.27
CA ARG A 277 -6.06 -20.06 -0.13
C ARG A 277 -6.67 -18.72 -0.59
N LYS A 278 -7.81 -18.40 -0.01
CA LYS A 278 -8.53 -17.14 -0.28
C LYS A 278 -7.97 -15.97 0.52
N ASP A 279 -7.42 -16.23 1.70
CA ASP A 279 -6.86 -15.24 2.62
C ASP A 279 -5.34 -15.25 2.58
N TYR A 280 -4.76 -14.07 2.52
CA TYR A 280 -3.31 -13.85 2.52
C TYR A 280 -2.96 -12.75 3.49
N ASN A 281 -2.03 -13.07 4.40
CA ASN A 281 -1.53 -12.15 5.39
C ASN A 281 -0.03 -12.00 5.23
N THR A 282 0.48 -10.77 5.35
CA THR A 282 1.91 -10.48 5.33
C THR A 282 2.25 -9.52 6.44
N VAL A 283 3.33 -9.80 7.15
CA VAL A 283 3.95 -8.89 8.10
C VAL A 283 5.38 -8.65 7.63
N ASP A 284 5.71 -7.41 7.40
CA ASP A 284 7.07 -6.99 7.06
C ASP A 284 7.55 -5.96 8.08
N ALA A 285 8.82 -6.03 8.45
CA ALA A 285 9.48 -5.01 9.26
C ALA A 285 10.86 -4.74 8.67
N GLY A 286 11.25 -3.48 8.61
CA GLY A 286 12.51 -3.10 8.00
C GLY A 286 12.88 -1.65 8.22
N ILE A 287 13.99 -1.26 7.58
CA ILE A 287 14.50 0.12 7.59
C ILE A 287 13.87 0.84 6.40
N ASP A 288 13.46 2.08 6.62
CA ASP A 288 12.98 3.00 5.58
C ASP A 288 14.02 4.09 5.35
N ILE A 289 14.49 4.21 4.11
CA ILE A 289 15.49 5.20 3.69
C ILE A 289 14.85 6.09 2.65
N SER A 290 14.72 7.40 2.97
CA SER A 290 14.11 8.41 2.10
C SER A 290 15.17 9.41 1.59
N PHE A 291 15.03 9.89 0.35
CA PHE A 291 15.94 10.86 -0.29
C PHE A 291 15.23 11.85 -1.22
#